data_bc88059b611097231f1a330f6a74ab85
#
_entry.id   bc88059b611097231f1a330f6a74ab85
#
_cell.length_a   1.000
_cell.length_b   1.000
_cell.length_c   1.000
_cell.angle_alpha   90.00
_cell.angle_beta   90.00
_cell.angle_gamma   90.00
#
_symmetry.space_group_name_H-M   'P 1'
#
loop_
_entity.id
_entity.type
_entity.pdbx_description
1 polymer ?
#
loop_
_entity_poly.entity_id
_entity_poly.type
_entity_poly.pdbx_seq_one_letter_code
_entity_poly.pdbx_strand_id
1 'polypeptide(L)'
;MRFLFNNYKLVQRLIHIISAVVFIASCLFMIWLYQHGYLTNQAKLQTLVGQDKFLGALFFTLLQMMQVVVPIVPISLTMVLAVMTFHPVVGILTSCIGIILGSTILFLLTRWYGKRFCLLFVKEETFKKYQKLVATH
;
A
#
# COMPACT_ATOMS: atom_id res chain seq x y z
N MET A 1 8.89 -21.81 -4.66
CA MET A 1 9.64 -20.53 -4.55
C MET A 1 10.85 -20.40 -5.48
N ARG A 2 11.57 -21.46 -5.80
CA ARG A 2 12.71 -21.40 -6.77
C ARG A 2 12.30 -20.99 -8.19
N PHE A 3 11.10 -21.32 -8.64
CA PHE A 3 10.60 -21.02 -10.00
C PHE A 3 10.36 -19.53 -10.25
N LEU A 4 9.94 -18.77 -9.22
CA LEU A 4 9.64 -17.35 -9.34
C LEU A 4 10.90 -16.49 -9.53
N PHE A 5 12.05 -16.96 -9.05
CA PHE A 5 13.29 -16.19 -9.13
C PHE A 5 14.12 -16.48 -10.40
N ASN A 6 13.80 -17.54 -11.13
CA ASN A 6 14.50 -17.85 -12.38
C ASN A 6 14.06 -16.94 -13.54
N ASN A 7 12.84 -16.40 -13.48
CA ASN A 7 12.28 -15.49 -14.47
C ASN A 7 11.95 -14.12 -13.87
N TYR A 8 12.89 -13.49 -13.15
CA TYR A 8 12.68 -12.22 -12.48
C TYR A 8 12.11 -11.12 -13.40
N LYS A 9 12.45 -11.13 -14.69
CA LYS A 9 11.91 -10.19 -15.68
C LYS A 9 10.41 -10.39 -15.93
N LEU A 10 9.94 -11.64 -15.95
CA LEU A 10 8.52 -11.97 -16.08
C LEU A 10 7.75 -11.57 -14.82
N VAL A 11 8.29 -11.89 -13.65
CA VAL A 11 7.70 -11.53 -12.36
C VAL A 11 7.64 -10.01 -12.22
N GLN A 12 8.68 -9.31 -12.64
CA GLN A 12 8.72 -7.84 -12.62
C GLN A 12 7.66 -7.23 -13.54
N ARG A 13 7.47 -7.78 -14.76
CA ARG A 13 6.38 -7.35 -15.65
C ARG A 13 5.00 -7.61 -15.06
N LEU A 14 4.79 -8.79 -14.48
CA LEU A 14 3.53 -9.15 -13.83
C LEU A 14 3.20 -8.20 -12.67
N ILE A 15 4.18 -7.89 -11.83
CA ILE A 15 4.01 -6.93 -10.73
C ILE A 15 3.63 -5.55 -11.25
N HIS A 16 4.28 -5.06 -12.30
CA HIS A 16 3.94 -3.76 -12.91
C HIS A 16 2.53 -3.75 -13.51
N ILE A 17 2.13 -4.82 -14.20
CA ILE A 17 0.78 -4.95 -14.78
C ILE A 17 -0.26 -5.01 -13.67
N ILE A 18 -0.05 -5.83 -12.64
CA ILE A 18 -0.95 -5.94 -11.49
C ILE A 18 -1.06 -4.59 -10.77
N SER A 19 0.07 -3.93 -10.54
CA SER A 19 0.11 -2.60 -9.92
C SER A 19 -0.69 -1.57 -10.73
N ALA A 20 -0.53 -1.54 -12.05
CA ALA A 20 -1.27 -0.64 -12.93
C ALA A 20 -2.78 -0.93 -12.90
N VAL A 21 -3.17 -2.22 -12.96
CA VAL A 21 -4.58 -2.64 -12.90
C VAL A 21 -5.21 -2.24 -11.58
N VAL A 22 -4.52 -2.50 -10.46
CA VAL A 22 -5.05 -2.14 -9.13
C VAL A 22 -5.10 -0.63 -8.94
N PHE A 23 -4.14 0.11 -9.49
CA PHE A 23 -4.17 1.57 -9.47
C PHE A 23 -5.39 2.11 -10.22
N ILE A 24 -5.66 1.61 -11.43
CA ILE A 24 -6.84 1.99 -12.22
C ILE A 24 -8.12 1.59 -11.49
N ALA A 25 -8.19 0.38 -10.94
CA ALA A 25 -9.34 -0.08 -10.15
C ALA A 25 -9.59 0.80 -8.92
N SER A 26 -8.52 1.24 -8.25
CA SER A 26 -8.59 2.16 -7.12
C SER A 26 -9.14 3.53 -7.52
N CYS A 27 -8.68 4.08 -8.66
CA CYS A 27 -9.20 5.34 -9.19
C CYS A 27 -10.70 5.23 -9.55
N LEU A 28 -11.09 4.14 -10.21
CA LEU A 28 -12.50 3.89 -10.55
C LEU A 28 -13.36 3.73 -9.29
N PHE A 29 -12.84 3.05 -8.27
CA PHE A 29 -13.52 2.90 -6.98
C PHE A 29 -13.70 4.25 -6.27
N MET A 30 -12.71 5.14 -6.32
CA MET A 30 -12.83 6.50 -5.79
C MET A 30 -13.88 7.32 -6.53
N ILE A 31 -13.92 7.24 -7.85
CA ILE A 31 -14.93 7.92 -8.68
C ILE A 31 -16.32 7.38 -8.34
N TRP A 32 -16.45 6.06 -8.17
CA TRP A 32 -17.70 5.42 -7.78
C TRP A 32 -18.19 5.89 -6.40
N LEU A 33 -17.29 5.96 -5.41
CA LEU A 33 -17.58 6.49 -4.08
C LEU A 33 -18.04 7.95 -4.13
N TYR A 34 -17.40 8.75 -4.98
CA TYR A 34 -17.78 10.14 -5.18
C TYR A 34 -19.17 10.28 -5.78
N GLN A 35 -19.49 9.53 -6.85
CA GLN A 35 -20.79 9.55 -7.52
C GLN A 35 -21.94 9.12 -6.61
N HIS A 36 -21.72 8.18 -5.70
CA HIS A 36 -22.71 7.72 -4.74
C HIS A 36 -22.79 8.60 -3.48
N GLY A 37 -22.00 9.67 -3.42
CA GLY A 37 -22.02 10.64 -2.32
C GLY A 37 -21.45 10.12 -0.99
N TYR A 38 -20.71 9.03 -1.03
CA TYR A 38 -20.05 8.49 0.18
C TYR A 38 -18.97 9.41 0.72
N LEU A 39 -18.26 10.12 -0.15
CA LEU A 39 -17.24 11.10 0.25
C LEU A 39 -17.84 12.38 0.84
N THR A 40 -19.08 12.69 0.46
CA THR A 40 -19.77 13.90 0.93
C THR A 40 -20.55 13.67 2.22
N ASN A 41 -20.87 12.40 2.52
CA ASN A 41 -21.70 12.05 3.67
C ASN A 41 -20.99 11.03 4.58
N GLN A 42 -20.43 11.53 5.67
CA GLN A 42 -19.70 10.73 6.66
C GLN A 42 -20.54 9.59 7.25
N ALA A 43 -21.84 9.77 7.40
CA ALA A 43 -22.75 8.74 7.91
C ALA A 43 -22.84 7.53 6.97
N LYS A 44 -22.86 7.79 5.64
CA LYS A 44 -22.86 6.70 4.64
C LYS A 44 -21.55 5.91 4.62
N LEU A 45 -20.41 6.58 4.78
CA LEU A 45 -19.12 5.90 4.92
C LEU A 45 -19.07 4.99 6.15
N GLN A 46 -19.60 5.45 7.27
CA GLN A 46 -19.66 4.68 8.50
C GLN A 46 -20.56 3.43 8.37
N THR A 47 -21.61 3.50 7.58
CA THR A 47 -22.46 2.32 7.31
C THR A 47 -21.79 1.28 6.44
N LEU A 48 -20.89 1.69 5.52
CA LEU A 48 -20.10 0.76 4.70
C LEU A 48 -19.06 -0.02 5.53
N VAL A 49 -18.47 0.65 6.51
CA VAL A 49 -17.46 0.03 7.39
C VAL A 49 -18.09 -0.90 8.44
N GLY A 50 -19.41 -0.85 8.58
CA GLY A 50 -20.17 -1.64 9.55
C GLY A 50 -20.29 -0.95 10.92
N GLN A 51 -21.12 -1.56 11.77
CA GLN A 51 -21.41 -1.00 13.11
C GLN A 51 -20.22 -1.11 14.09
N ASP A 52 -19.28 -2.04 13.82
CA ASP A 52 -18.13 -2.27 14.67
C ASP A 52 -16.94 -1.39 14.24
N LYS A 53 -16.83 -0.25 14.90
CA LYS A 53 -15.73 0.71 14.68
C LYS A 53 -14.34 0.07 14.88
N PHE A 54 -14.23 -0.92 15.74
CA PHE A 54 -12.99 -1.63 16.01
C PHE A 54 -12.57 -2.50 14.81
N LEU A 55 -13.50 -3.29 14.24
CA LEU A 55 -13.25 -4.10 13.04
C LEU A 55 -12.90 -3.23 11.84
N GLY A 56 -13.60 -2.11 11.67
CA GLY A 56 -13.30 -1.14 10.63
C GLY A 56 -11.90 -0.53 10.78
N ALA A 57 -11.51 -0.12 11.99
CA ALA A 57 -10.18 0.40 12.28
C ALA A 57 -9.09 -0.65 12.01
N LEU A 58 -9.31 -1.89 12.41
CA LEU A 58 -8.41 -3.01 12.15
C LEU A 58 -8.25 -3.25 10.63
N PHE A 59 -9.35 -3.25 9.89
CA PHE A 59 -9.34 -3.40 8.44
C PHE A 59 -8.55 -2.28 7.75
N PHE A 60 -8.76 -1.02 8.13
CA PHE A 60 -7.99 0.10 7.61
C PHE A 60 -6.50 0.03 7.96
N THR A 61 -6.17 -0.42 9.16
CA THR A 61 -4.78 -0.62 9.58
C THR A 61 -4.10 -1.68 8.72
N LEU A 62 -4.76 -2.83 8.48
CA LEU A 62 -4.25 -3.88 7.62
C LEU A 62 -4.10 -3.41 6.16
N LEU A 63 -5.08 -2.67 5.65
CA LEU A 63 -5.02 -2.07 4.32
C LEU A 63 -3.81 -1.14 4.19
N GLN A 64 -3.59 -0.31 5.20
CA GLN A 64 -2.46 0.62 5.26
C GLN A 64 -1.11 -0.12 5.28
N MET A 65 -1.02 -1.22 6.06
CA MET A 65 0.18 -2.07 6.08
C MET A 65 0.47 -2.68 4.70
N MET A 66 -0.56 -3.18 4.03
CA MET A 66 -0.42 -3.75 2.69
C MET A 66 0.05 -2.72 1.66
N GLN A 67 -0.44 -1.49 1.75
CA GLN A 67 -0.07 -0.40 0.85
C GLN A 67 1.38 0.06 1.01
N VAL A 68 1.93 -0.02 2.22
CA VAL A 68 3.35 0.30 2.45
C VAL A 68 4.25 -0.75 1.81
N VAL A 69 3.86 -2.03 1.88
CA VAL A 69 4.62 -3.14 1.28
C VAL A 69 4.50 -3.11 -0.24
N VAL A 70 3.30 -2.86 -0.75
CA VAL A 70 3.02 -2.78 -2.20
C VAL A 70 2.38 -1.43 -2.48
N PRO A 71 3.15 -0.43 -2.93
CA PRO A 71 2.66 0.93 -3.15
C PRO A 71 1.77 1.00 -4.40
N ILE A 72 0.55 0.51 -4.30
CA ILE A 72 -0.42 0.45 -5.39
C ILE A 72 -1.33 1.68 -5.37
N VAL A 73 -1.74 2.10 -4.17
CA VAL A 73 -2.64 3.23 -3.95
C VAL A 73 -1.89 4.35 -3.22
N PRO A 74 -2.11 5.62 -3.57
CA PRO A 74 -1.56 6.73 -2.80
C PRO A 74 -2.03 6.66 -1.35
N ILE A 75 -1.09 6.60 -0.41
CA ILE A 75 -1.35 6.52 1.04
C ILE A 75 -2.24 7.68 1.51
N SER A 76 -2.08 8.85 0.89
CA SER A 76 -2.89 10.04 1.18
C SER A 76 -4.39 9.81 0.98
N LEU A 77 -4.80 9.06 -0.04
CA LEU A 77 -6.21 8.76 -0.28
C LEU A 77 -6.81 7.91 0.83
N THR A 78 -6.11 6.86 1.22
CA THR A 78 -6.57 5.97 2.30
C THR A 78 -6.58 6.69 3.64
N MET A 79 -5.62 7.58 3.88
CA MET A 79 -5.58 8.40 5.09
C MET A 79 -6.78 9.35 5.18
N VAL A 80 -7.12 10.02 4.06
CA VAL A 80 -8.31 10.89 3.99
C VAL A 80 -9.59 10.08 4.25
N LEU A 81 -9.73 8.90 3.64
CA LEU A 81 -10.88 8.02 3.87
C LEU A 81 -10.98 7.57 5.32
N ALA A 82 -9.86 7.22 5.95
CA ALA A 82 -9.81 6.83 7.35
C ALA A 82 -10.27 7.98 8.26
N VAL A 83 -9.79 9.21 8.01
CA VAL A 83 -10.18 10.40 8.77
C VAL A 83 -11.65 10.74 8.57
N MET A 84 -12.18 10.56 7.35
CA MET A 84 -13.60 10.80 7.06
C MET A 84 -14.53 9.74 7.66
N THR A 85 -14.07 8.49 7.71
CA THR A 85 -14.87 7.36 8.22
C THR A 85 -14.88 7.29 9.74
N PHE A 86 -13.72 7.50 10.35
CA PHE A 86 -13.54 7.54 11.79
C PHE A 86 -13.43 8.98 12.28
N HIS A 87 -13.46 9.19 13.58
CA HIS A 87 -13.09 10.49 14.13
C HIS A 87 -11.65 10.85 13.69
N PRO A 88 -11.31 12.12 13.39
CA PRO A 88 -9.98 12.51 12.88
C PRO A 88 -8.81 11.93 13.69
N VAL A 89 -8.92 11.93 15.01
CA VAL A 89 -7.88 11.36 15.89
C VAL A 89 -7.69 9.86 15.66
N VAL A 90 -8.78 9.10 15.57
CA VAL A 90 -8.73 7.65 15.35
C VAL A 90 -8.22 7.33 13.95
N GLY A 91 -8.66 8.08 12.93
CA GLY A 91 -8.19 7.91 11.55
C GLY A 91 -6.69 8.15 11.39
N ILE A 92 -6.15 9.18 12.05
CA ILE A 92 -4.72 9.47 12.06
C ILE A 92 -3.94 8.37 12.81
N LEU A 93 -4.40 7.98 13.99
CA LEU A 93 -3.73 6.95 14.79
C LEU A 93 -3.68 5.59 14.06
N THR A 94 -4.78 5.14 13.48
CA THR A 94 -4.84 3.88 12.72
C THR A 94 -3.92 3.92 11.50
N SER A 95 -3.87 5.06 10.81
CA SER A 95 -2.97 5.26 9.66
C SER A 95 -1.49 5.23 10.11
N CYS A 96 -1.14 5.93 11.18
CA CYS A 96 0.23 5.93 11.71
C CYS A 96 0.68 4.54 12.15
N ILE A 97 -0.16 3.80 12.88
CA ILE A 97 0.13 2.43 13.30
C ILE A 97 0.31 1.53 12.09
N GLY A 98 -0.57 1.61 11.10
CA GLY A 98 -0.48 0.84 9.86
C GLY A 98 0.81 1.12 9.08
N ILE A 99 1.22 2.38 8.96
CA ILE A 99 2.46 2.77 8.29
C ILE A 99 3.69 2.25 9.05
N ILE A 100 3.72 2.39 10.37
CA ILE A 100 4.84 1.93 11.20
C ILE A 100 4.99 0.41 11.10
N LEU A 101 3.91 -0.34 11.27
CA LEU A 101 3.91 -1.80 11.15
C LEU A 101 4.27 -2.25 9.73
N GLY A 102 3.69 -1.62 8.71
CA GLY A 102 4.00 -1.91 7.30
C GLY A 102 5.46 -1.65 6.97
N SER A 103 6.01 -0.52 7.42
CA SER A 103 7.43 -0.18 7.23
C SER A 103 8.37 -1.17 7.93
N THR A 104 8.01 -1.61 9.13
CA THR A 104 8.75 -2.62 9.87
C THR A 104 8.76 -3.96 9.14
N ILE A 105 7.62 -4.41 8.64
CA ILE A 105 7.50 -5.62 7.83
C ILE A 105 8.31 -5.50 6.54
N LEU A 106 8.21 -4.38 5.83
CA LEU A 106 8.98 -4.11 4.63
C LEU A 106 10.50 -4.16 4.91
N PHE A 107 10.92 -3.55 6.01
CA PHE A 107 12.32 -3.59 6.44
C PHE A 107 12.80 -5.02 6.73
N LEU A 108 12.01 -5.82 7.45
CA LEU A 108 12.34 -7.23 7.75
C LEU A 108 12.39 -8.07 6.46
N LEU A 109 11.43 -7.89 5.56
CA LEU A 109 11.42 -8.57 4.26
C LEU A 109 12.66 -8.22 3.43
N THR A 110 13.03 -6.94 3.38
CA THR A 110 14.22 -6.48 2.66
C THR A 110 15.48 -7.04 3.29
N ARG A 111 15.55 -7.13 4.62
CA ARG A 111 16.69 -7.71 5.35
C ARG A 111 16.82 -9.22 5.10
N TRP A 112 15.70 -9.96 5.05
CA TRP A 112 15.72 -11.40 4.86
C TRP A 112 15.96 -11.83 3.41
N TYR A 113 15.31 -11.16 2.47
CA TYR A 113 15.40 -11.47 1.04
C TYR A 113 16.47 -10.64 0.31
N GLY A 114 16.96 -9.56 0.93
CA GLY A 114 18.06 -8.73 0.45
C GLY A 114 17.89 -8.22 -0.97
N LYS A 115 18.97 -8.30 -1.74
CA LYS A 115 19.05 -7.83 -3.11
C LYS A 115 17.93 -8.37 -4.03
N ARG A 116 17.49 -9.62 -3.80
CA ARG A 116 16.45 -10.26 -4.63
C ARG A 116 15.10 -9.57 -4.48
N PHE A 117 14.75 -9.17 -3.27
CA PHE A 117 13.50 -8.46 -3.03
C PHE A 117 13.51 -7.06 -3.65
N CYS A 118 14.61 -6.34 -3.52
CA CYS A 118 14.76 -5.03 -4.13
C CYS A 118 14.65 -5.07 -5.67
N LEU A 119 15.18 -6.12 -6.30
CA LEU A 119 15.12 -6.30 -7.75
C LEU A 119 13.72 -6.58 -8.28
N LEU A 120 12.76 -6.99 -7.45
CA LEU A 120 11.35 -7.14 -7.85
C LEU A 120 10.68 -5.79 -8.10
N PHE A 121 11.08 -4.75 -7.36
CA PHE A 121 10.47 -3.42 -7.42
C PHE A 121 11.30 -2.39 -8.22
N VAL A 122 12.61 -2.60 -8.30
CA VAL A 122 13.55 -1.66 -8.93
C VAL A 122 14.28 -2.36 -10.08
N LYS A 123 14.43 -1.67 -11.21
CA LYS A 123 15.21 -2.18 -12.35
C LYS A 123 16.67 -2.39 -11.93
N GLU A 124 17.27 -3.46 -12.42
CA GLU A 124 18.65 -3.85 -12.10
C GLU A 124 19.67 -2.73 -12.39
N GLU A 125 19.46 -1.96 -13.44
CA GLU A 125 20.30 -0.81 -13.82
C GLU A 125 20.27 0.29 -12.75
N THR A 126 19.07 0.59 -12.25
CA THR A 126 18.87 1.59 -11.19
C THR A 126 19.48 1.11 -9.89
N PHE A 127 19.30 -0.16 -9.54
CA PHE A 127 19.91 -0.76 -8.35
C PHE A 127 21.43 -0.69 -8.39
N LYS A 128 22.05 -1.06 -9.50
CA LYS A 128 23.52 -0.96 -9.70
C LYS A 128 24.04 0.47 -9.60
N LYS A 129 23.27 1.44 -10.10
CA LYS A 129 23.61 2.87 -10.01
C LYS A 129 23.66 3.33 -8.55
N TYR A 130 22.66 2.98 -7.76
CA TYR A 130 22.62 3.33 -6.32
C TYR A 130 23.69 2.58 -5.51
N GLN A 131 23.94 1.31 -5.83
CA GLN A 131 24.99 0.53 -5.16
C GLN A 131 26.38 1.13 -5.41
N LYS A 132 26.64 1.66 -6.60
CA LYS A 132 27.89 2.37 -6.92
C LYS A 132 28.02 3.65 -6.11
N LEU A 133 26.93 4.42 -5.93
CA LEU A 133 26.94 5.65 -5.16
C LEU A 133 27.20 5.41 -3.68
N VAL A 134 26.64 4.35 -3.11
CA VAL A 134 26.84 3.97 -1.69
C VAL A 134 28.24 3.40 -1.46
N ALA A 135 28.81 2.67 -2.42
CA ALA A 135 30.15 2.12 -2.32
C ALA A 135 31.28 3.17 -2.46
N THR A 136 30.96 4.39 -2.91
CA THR A 136 31.92 5.49 -3.11
C THR A 136 32.02 6.39 -1.88
N HIS A 137 31.22 6.15 -0.84
CA HIS A 137 31.29 6.80 0.47
C HIS A 137 31.62 5.77 1.55
#